data_1c8033b2d19fc964b239bebb5c93b288
#
_entry.id   1c8033b2d19fc964b239bebb5c93b288
#
_cell.length_a   1.000
_cell.length_b   1.000
_cell.length_c   1.000
_cell.angle_alpha   90.00
_cell.angle_beta   90.00
_cell.angle_gamma   90.00
#
_symmetry.space_group_name_H-M   'P 1'
#
loop_
_entity.id
_entity.type
_entity.pdbx_description
1 polymer ?
#
loop_
_entity_poly.entity_id
_entity_poly.type
_entity_poly.pdbx_seq_one_letter_code
_entity_poly.pdbx_strand_id
1 'polypeptide(L)' 'MEVFLNGTKIPTEAATLSQLIEQQRIPVAGIAVAWGSRVVRREQWETTPLEEGCEITVIRATQGG' A
#
# COMPACT_ATOMS: atom_id res chain seq x y z
N MET A 1 -1.74 -2.25 14.72
CA MET A 1 -1.13 -3.44 14.10
C MET A 1 0.12 -3.06 13.33
N GLU A 2 0.86 -4.03 12.91
CA GLU A 2 2.06 -3.79 12.14
C GLU A 2 1.97 -4.44 10.77
N VAL A 3 2.46 -3.73 9.76
CA VAL A 3 2.51 -4.26 8.41
C VAL A 3 3.90 -3.99 7.85
N PHE A 4 4.20 -4.63 6.73
CA PHE A 4 5.45 -4.37 6.04
C PHE A 4 5.17 -3.49 4.83
N LEU A 5 5.83 -2.34 4.78
CA LEU A 5 5.71 -1.44 3.65
C LEU A 5 7.05 -1.39 2.95
N ASN A 6 7.09 -1.92 1.74
CA ASN A 6 8.34 -2.03 0.97
C ASN A 6 9.44 -2.70 1.78
N GLY A 7 9.06 -3.76 2.51
CA GLY A 7 10.01 -4.52 3.29
C GLY A 7 10.33 -3.97 4.66
N THR A 8 9.80 -2.81 5.00
CA THR A 8 10.04 -2.19 6.29
C THR A 8 8.82 -2.33 7.17
N LYS A 9 9.00 -2.87 8.35
CA LYS A 9 7.92 -3.06 9.31
C LYS A 9 7.54 -1.72 9.91
N ILE A 10 6.26 -1.37 9.82
CA ILE A 10 5.77 -0.11 10.35
C ILE A 10 4.49 -0.35 11.15
N PRO A 11 4.26 0.43 12.20
CA PRO A 11 2.98 0.39 12.89
C PRO A 11 1.94 1.18 12.12
N THR A 12 0.70 0.74 12.17
CA THR A 12 -0.36 1.48 11.53
C THR A 12 -1.69 1.18 12.20
N GLU A 13 -2.57 2.16 12.18
CA GLU A 13 -3.95 1.96 12.61
C GLU A 13 -4.89 1.96 11.42
N ALA A 14 -4.33 2.00 10.22
CA ALA A 14 -5.16 1.97 9.02
C ALA A 14 -5.90 0.65 8.93
N ALA A 15 -7.14 0.69 8.51
CA ALA A 15 -7.94 -0.50 8.33
C ALA A 15 -7.90 -1.00 6.90
N THR A 16 -7.66 -0.13 5.95
CA THR A 16 -7.64 -0.48 4.55
C THR A 16 -6.37 0.02 3.89
N LEU A 17 -6.10 -0.51 2.71
CA LEU A 17 -4.95 -0.11 1.94
C LEU A 17 -5.01 1.38 1.60
N SER A 18 -6.20 1.89 1.28
CA SER A 18 -6.37 3.30 0.98
C SER A 18 -5.94 4.17 2.16
N GLN A 19 -6.33 3.76 3.37
CA GLN A 19 -5.97 4.51 4.55
C GLN A 19 -4.48 4.48 4.82
N LEU A 20 -3.84 3.35 4.55
CA LEU A 20 -2.39 3.26 4.74
C LEU A 20 -1.65 4.20 3.79
N ILE A 21 -2.06 4.23 2.53
CA ILE A 21 -1.42 5.08 1.55
C ILE A 21 -1.58 6.54 1.94
N GLU A 22 -2.77 6.89 2.41
CA GLU A 22 -3.05 8.25 2.85
C GLU A 22 -2.22 8.61 4.07
N GLN A 23 -2.14 7.69 5.04
CA GLN A 23 -1.39 7.89 6.27
C GLN A 23 0.09 8.13 5.97
N GLN A 24 0.63 7.40 5.02
CA GLN A 24 2.04 7.52 4.67
C GLN A 24 2.30 8.64 3.69
N ARG A 25 1.25 9.37 3.29
CA ARG A 25 1.35 10.50 2.38
C ARG A 25 2.00 10.12 1.06
N ILE A 26 1.66 8.94 0.59
CA ILE A 26 2.19 8.45 -0.68
C ILE A 26 1.37 9.05 -1.80
N PRO A 27 1.99 9.70 -2.79
CA PRO A 27 1.22 10.24 -3.92
C PRO A 27 0.56 9.10 -4.67
N VAL A 28 -0.75 9.26 -4.93
CA VAL A 28 -1.50 8.18 -5.57
C VAL A 28 -1.27 8.12 -7.08
N ALA A 29 -0.83 9.21 -7.68
CA ALA A 29 -0.64 9.25 -9.12
C ALA A 29 0.64 8.50 -9.47
N GLY A 30 0.54 7.61 -10.45
CA GLY A 30 1.72 6.94 -10.98
C GLY A 30 2.29 5.86 -10.09
N ILE A 31 1.50 5.30 -9.19
CA ILE A 31 1.98 4.20 -8.37
C ILE A 31 1.16 2.94 -8.63
N ALA A 32 1.80 1.81 -8.41
CA ALA A 32 1.14 0.52 -8.36
C ALA A 32 1.33 -0.03 -6.96
N VAL A 33 0.31 -0.70 -6.44
CA VAL A 33 0.37 -1.23 -5.09
C VAL A 33 0.08 -2.72 -5.14
N ALA A 34 0.89 -3.49 -4.43
CA ALA A 34 0.67 -4.93 -4.31
C ALA A 34 0.44 -5.29 -2.86
N TRP A 35 -0.49 -6.19 -2.61
CA TRP A 35 -0.78 -6.76 -1.31
C TRP A 35 -0.29 -8.21 -1.38
N GLY A 36 0.82 -8.48 -0.69
CA GLY A 36 1.49 -9.75 -0.90
C GLY A 36 1.99 -9.83 -2.33
N SER A 37 1.60 -10.86 -3.04
CA SER A 37 2.01 -11.05 -4.43
C SER A 37 0.94 -10.60 -5.43
N ARG A 38 -0.10 -9.94 -4.94
CA ARG A 38 -1.24 -9.56 -5.78
C ARG A 38 -1.27 -8.05 -5.97
N VAL A 39 -1.35 -7.61 -7.22
CA VAL A 39 -1.51 -6.20 -7.52
C VAL A 39 -2.95 -5.79 -7.22
N VAL A 40 -3.10 -4.68 -6.51
CA VAL A 40 -4.41 -4.18 -6.12
C VAL A 40 -4.69 -2.90 -6.88
N ARG A 41 -5.77 -2.88 -7.61
CA ARG A 41 -6.16 -1.71 -8.39
C ARG A 41 -6.58 -0.58 -7.47
N ARG A 42 -6.34 0.65 -7.92
CA ARG A 42 -6.63 1.82 -7.10
C ARG A 42 -8.09 1.84 -6.62
N GLU A 43 -9.03 1.47 -7.49
CA GLU A 43 -10.43 1.50 -7.10
C GLU A 43 -10.76 0.45 -6.04
N GLN A 44 -9.85 -0.47 -5.76
CA GLN A 44 -10.06 -1.50 -4.76
C GLN A 44 -9.32 -1.21 -3.45
N TRP A 45 -8.55 -0.13 -3.40
CA TRP A 45 -7.78 0.17 -2.20
C TRP A 45 -8.66 0.40 -0.98
N GLU A 46 -9.81 1.02 -1.18
CA GLU A 46 -10.72 1.31 -0.08
C GLU A 46 -11.38 0.08 0.51
N THR A 47 -11.46 -0.98 -0.28
CA THR A 47 -12.12 -2.20 0.16
C THR A 47 -11.13 -3.32 0.44
N THR A 48 -9.84 -3.07 0.35
CA THR A 48 -8.81 -4.06 0.63
C THR A 48 -8.38 -3.90 2.09
N PRO A 49 -8.74 -4.84 2.96
CA PRO A 49 -8.38 -4.71 4.36
C PRO A 49 -6.92 -5.03 4.58
N LEU A 50 -6.35 -4.40 5.60
CA LEU A 50 -5.01 -4.75 6.05
C LEU A 50 -5.09 -5.82 7.11
N GLU A 51 -4.05 -6.64 7.19
CA GLU A 51 -3.94 -7.68 8.19
C GLU A 51 -2.59 -7.56 8.87
N GLU A 52 -2.53 -8.04 10.10
CA GLU A 52 -1.29 -8.02 10.85
C GLU A 52 -0.20 -8.74 10.06
N GLY A 53 0.91 -8.04 9.86
CA GLY A 53 2.05 -8.64 9.18
C GLY A 53 1.95 -8.71 7.67
N CYS A 54 0.90 -8.16 7.07
CA CYS A 54 0.77 -8.23 5.63
C CYS A 54 1.85 -7.38 4.96
N GLU A 55 2.22 -7.79 3.75
CA GLU A 55 3.27 -7.10 3.00
C GLU A 55 2.66 -6.24 1.92
N ILE A 56 2.93 -4.96 1.99
CA ILE A 56 2.46 -3.99 1.01
C ILE A 56 3.66 -3.47 0.24
N THR A 57 3.59 -3.55 -1.07
CA THR A 57 4.65 -3.04 -1.93
C THR A 57 4.09 -1.92 -2.77
N VAL A 58 4.74 -0.77 -2.70
CA VAL A 58 4.35 0.38 -3.51
C VAL A 58 5.45 0.61 -4.53
N ILE A 59 5.06 0.55 -5.79
CA ILE A 59 6.00 0.72 -6.89
C ILE A 59 5.64 2.01 -7.59
N ARG A 60 6.62 2.89 -7.70
CA ARG A 60 6.40 4.15 -8.38
C ARG A 60 6.72 3.95 -9.85
N ALA A 61 5.72 4.19 -10.69
CA ALA A 61 5.94 4.11 -12.12
C ALA A 61 6.72 5.33 -12.56
N THR A 62 8.01 5.17 -12.68
CA THR A 62 8.85 6.26 -13.13
C THR A 62 8.76 6.33 -14.64
N GLN A 63 8.26 7.44 -15.12
CA GLN A 63 8.33 7.70 -16.54
C GLN A 63 9.75 8.08 -16.85
N GLY A 64 10.48 7.17 -17.44
CA GLY A 64 11.88 7.41 -17.74
C GLY A 64 12.10 8.50 -18.75
N GLY A 65 11.07 9.06 -19.19
CA GLY A 65 11.20 10.16 -20.12
C GLY A 65 10.95 11.44 -19.41
#